data_f233c8513bc7e7c552b634796aebe3c9
#
_entry.id   f233c8513bc7e7c552b634796aebe3c9
#
_cell.length_a   1.000
_cell.length_b   1.000
_cell.length_c   1.000
_cell.angle_alpha   90.00
_cell.angle_beta   90.00
_cell.angle_gamma   90.00
#
_symmetry.space_group_name_H-M   'P 1'
#
loop_
_entity.id
_entity.type
_entity.pdbx_description
1 polymer ?
#
loop_
_entity_poly.entity_id
_entity_poly.type
_entity_poly.pdbx_seq_one_letter_code
_entity_poly.pdbx_strand_id
1 'polypeptide(L)'
;MRQYIIVDIDGTISDANARAKTYLEGDNPDWDGFYAACGEDTPITPVIRVIEALAVSYNIVFCTGRRESCEVATREWLNRYAPALAHWPILFRKDGDDRHDVIAKPEMLEAYVHAHHNIKPSVIFEDRNSMVEKWRELGYTVFQPANGDF
;
A
#
# COMPACT_ATOMS: atom_id res chain seq x y z
N MET A 1 -10.92 -3.39 21.46
CA MET A 1 -10.48 -3.67 20.09
C MET A 1 -9.04 -3.17 19.91
N ARG A 2 -8.16 -3.99 19.34
CA ARG A 2 -6.75 -3.61 19.15
C ARG A 2 -6.69 -2.48 18.09
N GLN A 3 -5.89 -1.45 18.34
CA GLN A 3 -5.65 -0.38 17.36
C GLN A 3 -4.97 -0.95 16.11
N TYR A 4 -5.12 -0.28 14.98
CA TYR A 4 -4.51 -0.70 13.73
C TYR A 4 -3.76 0.43 13.04
N ILE A 5 -2.87 0.05 12.16
CA ILE A 5 -2.11 0.97 11.30
C ILE A 5 -2.35 0.60 9.84
N ILE A 6 -2.28 1.61 8.99
CA ILE A 6 -2.33 1.45 7.53
C ILE A 6 -0.91 1.41 6.99
N VAL A 7 -0.64 0.49 6.08
CA VAL A 7 0.65 0.35 5.40
C VAL A 7 0.42 0.29 3.88
N ASP A 8 1.02 1.22 3.16
CA ASP A 8 1.11 1.14 1.70
C ASP A 8 2.09 0.04 1.28
N ILE A 9 2.01 -0.43 0.04
CA ILE A 9 2.85 -1.50 -0.49
C ILE A 9 3.95 -0.95 -1.38
N ASP A 10 3.60 -0.43 -2.56
CA ASP A 10 4.57 0.00 -3.59
C ASP A 10 5.30 1.27 -3.16
N GLY A 11 6.62 1.19 -3.05
CA GLY A 11 7.50 2.27 -2.56
C GLY A 11 7.65 2.29 -1.04
N THR A 12 6.80 1.59 -0.28
CA THR A 12 6.84 1.53 1.18
C THR A 12 7.50 0.24 1.68
N ILE A 13 7.00 -0.93 1.29
CA ILE A 13 7.57 -2.24 1.64
C ILE A 13 8.10 -3.01 0.42
N SER A 14 7.66 -2.65 -0.78
CA SER A 14 7.99 -3.25 -2.06
C SER A 14 8.63 -2.20 -2.97
N ASP A 15 9.85 -2.45 -3.47
CA ASP A 15 10.52 -1.54 -4.39
C ASP A 15 9.99 -1.75 -5.82
N ALA A 16 9.09 -0.89 -6.23
CA ALA A 16 8.47 -0.92 -7.55
C ALA A 16 9.26 -0.14 -8.63
N ASN A 17 10.42 0.43 -8.33
CA ASN A 17 11.14 1.32 -9.26
C ASN A 17 11.52 0.61 -10.58
N ALA A 18 12.07 -0.60 -10.51
CA ALA A 18 12.44 -1.37 -11.70
C ALA A 18 11.23 -1.68 -12.57
N ARG A 19 10.11 -2.04 -11.96
CA ARG A 19 8.83 -2.30 -12.62
C ARG A 19 8.25 -1.05 -13.26
N ALA A 20 8.24 0.08 -12.53
CA ALA A 20 7.79 1.36 -13.07
C ALA A 20 8.63 1.79 -14.28
N LYS A 21 9.95 1.63 -14.20
CA LYS A 21 10.86 1.90 -15.30
C LYS A 21 10.58 1.03 -16.54
N THR A 22 10.30 -0.23 -16.33
CA THR A 22 10.05 -1.18 -17.43
C THR A 22 8.74 -0.91 -18.16
N TYR A 23 7.67 -0.60 -17.43
CA TYR A 23 6.31 -0.58 -17.97
C TYR A 23 5.70 0.81 -18.10
N LEU A 24 6.15 1.80 -17.32
CA LEU A 24 5.51 3.11 -17.27
C LEU A 24 6.33 4.25 -17.89
N GLU A 25 7.62 4.03 -18.19
CA GLU A 25 8.44 5.04 -18.88
C GLU A 25 8.08 5.14 -20.38
N GLY A 26 8.07 6.38 -20.90
CA GLY A 26 7.81 6.68 -22.30
C GLY A 26 6.40 7.17 -22.56
N ASP A 27 6.06 7.32 -23.85
CA ASP A 27 4.82 7.95 -24.29
C ASP A 27 3.58 7.03 -24.20
N ASN A 28 3.79 5.73 -24.03
CA ASN A 28 2.71 4.73 -23.97
C ASN A 28 2.90 3.79 -22.78
N PRO A 29 2.55 4.21 -21.54
CA PRO A 29 2.68 3.38 -20.38
C PRO A 29 1.82 2.10 -20.45
N ASP A 30 2.44 0.95 -20.20
CA ASP A 30 1.77 -0.35 -20.11
C ASP A 30 1.33 -0.65 -18.68
N TRP A 31 0.19 -0.12 -18.29
CA TRP A 31 -0.38 -0.33 -16.95
C TRP A 31 -0.74 -1.79 -16.68
N ASP A 32 -1.19 -2.53 -17.68
CA ASP A 32 -1.55 -3.95 -17.51
C ASP A 32 -0.31 -4.80 -17.25
N GLY A 33 0.78 -4.58 -17.98
CA GLY A 33 2.08 -5.20 -17.72
C GLY A 33 2.64 -4.81 -16.36
N PHE A 34 2.52 -3.53 -15.97
CA PHE A 34 2.94 -3.03 -14.66
C PHE A 34 2.24 -3.76 -13.51
N TYR A 35 0.93 -3.93 -13.57
CA TYR A 35 0.19 -4.66 -12.54
C TYR A 35 0.46 -6.17 -12.58
N ALA A 36 0.59 -6.76 -13.76
CA ALA A 36 0.89 -8.19 -13.90
C ALA A 36 2.24 -8.58 -13.28
N ALA A 37 3.22 -7.67 -13.31
CA ALA A 37 4.56 -7.89 -12.75
C ALA A 37 4.70 -7.56 -11.25
N CYS A 38 3.62 -7.25 -10.54
CA CYS A 38 3.68 -6.76 -9.15
C CYS A 38 4.26 -7.77 -8.13
N GLY A 39 4.34 -9.04 -8.47
CA GLY A 39 4.96 -10.07 -7.64
C GLY A 39 6.49 -10.19 -7.78
N GLU A 40 7.12 -9.40 -8.64
CA GLU A 40 8.55 -9.49 -8.96
C GLU A 40 9.42 -8.44 -8.25
N ASP A 41 8.80 -7.52 -7.53
CA ASP A 41 9.51 -6.45 -6.83
C ASP A 41 10.44 -6.98 -5.74
N THR A 42 11.54 -6.27 -5.50
CA THR A 42 12.41 -6.54 -4.35
C THR A 42 11.83 -5.95 -3.06
N PRO A 43 12.07 -6.59 -1.89
CA PRO A 43 11.54 -6.09 -0.62
C PRO A 43 12.35 -4.90 -0.10
N ILE A 44 11.66 -3.93 0.50
CA ILE A 44 12.28 -2.86 1.30
C ILE A 44 12.38 -3.40 2.74
N THR A 45 13.37 -4.25 2.96
CA THR A 45 13.54 -5.02 4.20
C THR A 45 13.56 -4.16 5.47
N PRO A 46 14.22 -2.99 5.54
CA PRO A 46 14.20 -2.18 6.75
C PRO A 46 12.79 -1.75 7.18
N VAL A 47 11.94 -1.39 6.23
CA VAL A 47 10.55 -1.00 6.53
C VAL A 47 9.73 -2.21 6.95
N ILE A 48 9.87 -3.35 6.24
CA ILE A 48 9.20 -4.61 6.62
C ILE A 48 9.50 -4.96 8.08
N ARG A 49 10.76 -4.86 8.51
CA ARG A 49 11.17 -5.16 9.90
C ARG A 49 10.50 -4.25 10.92
N VAL A 50 10.36 -2.97 10.60
CA VAL A 50 9.64 -2.02 11.47
C VAL A 50 8.16 -2.40 11.58
N ILE A 51 7.51 -2.71 10.45
CA ILE A 51 6.10 -3.11 10.44
C ILE A 51 5.89 -4.43 11.19
N GLU A 52 6.77 -5.42 11.02
CA GLU A 52 6.73 -6.68 11.79
C GLU A 52 6.82 -6.43 13.30
N ALA A 53 7.70 -5.52 13.74
CA ALA A 53 7.81 -5.15 15.15
C ALA A 53 6.53 -4.46 15.67
N LEU A 54 5.91 -3.59 14.86
CA LEU A 54 4.66 -2.93 15.20
C LEU A 54 3.47 -3.91 15.22
N ALA A 55 3.49 -4.96 14.41
CA ALA A 55 2.44 -5.98 14.37
C ALA A 55 2.27 -6.75 15.71
N VAL A 56 3.25 -6.66 16.59
CA VAL A 56 3.13 -7.18 17.97
C VAL A 56 2.07 -6.42 18.77
N SER A 57 1.93 -5.11 18.55
CA SER A 57 1.04 -4.22 19.31
C SER A 57 -0.17 -3.70 18.51
N TYR A 58 -0.07 -3.66 17.20
CA TYR A 58 -1.11 -3.16 16.30
C TYR A 58 -1.57 -4.23 15.33
N ASN A 59 -2.82 -4.15 14.91
CA ASN A 59 -3.27 -4.85 13.71
C ASN A 59 -2.74 -4.10 12.49
N ILE A 60 -2.42 -4.83 11.43
CA ILE A 60 -1.97 -4.24 10.17
C ILE A 60 -3.11 -4.30 9.15
N VAL A 61 -3.28 -3.24 8.39
CA VAL A 61 -4.16 -3.20 7.23
C VAL A 61 -3.37 -2.57 6.10
N PHE A 62 -3.15 -3.32 5.03
CA PHE A 62 -2.53 -2.78 3.83
C PHE A 62 -3.55 -1.98 3.03
N CYS A 63 -3.13 -0.84 2.47
CA CYS A 63 -3.94 -0.04 1.55
C CYS A 63 -3.09 0.31 0.33
N THR A 64 -3.40 -0.29 -0.81
CA THR A 64 -2.57 -0.22 -2.00
C THR A 64 -3.32 0.32 -3.21
N GLY A 65 -2.60 0.99 -4.12
CA GLY A 65 -3.09 1.33 -5.44
C GLY A 65 -3.15 0.16 -6.42
N ARG A 66 -2.64 -1.03 -6.03
CA ARG A 66 -2.77 -2.25 -6.84
C ARG A 66 -4.23 -2.63 -7.02
N ARG A 67 -4.57 -3.20 -8.18
CA ARG A 67 -5.90 -3.69 -8.50
C ARG A 67 -6.22 -5.02 -7.79
N GLU A 68 -7.49 -5.35 -7.62
CA GLU A 68 -7.95 -6.63 -7.05
C GLU A 68 -7.36 -7.85 -7.78
N SER A 69 -7.17 -7.76 -9.10
CA SER A 69 -6.50 -8.80 -9.91
C SER A 69 -5.05 -9.09 -9.50
N CYS A 70 -4.41 -8.19 -8.74
CA CYS A 70 -3.07 -8.40 -8.18
C CYS A 70 -3.06 -9.17 -6.85
N GLU A 71 -4.21 -9.55 -6.30
CA GLU A 71 -4.28 -10.12 -4.94
C GLU A 71 -3.41 -11.36 -4.78
N VAL A 72 -3.51 -12.33 -5.68
CA VAL A 72 -2.74 -13.59 -5.59
C VAL A 72 -1.25 -13.30 -5.60
N ALA A 73 -0.76 -12.54 -6.59
CA ALA A 73 0.65 -12.19 -6.70
C ALA A 73 1.16 -11.39 -5.49
N THR A 74 0.35 -10.49 -4.95
CA THR A 74 0.68 -9.70 -3.76
C THR A 74 0.77 -10.59 -2.52
N ARG A 75 -0.16 -11.51 -2.32
CA ARG A 75 -0.14 -12.48 -1.21
C ARG A 75 1.06 -13.42 -1.29
N GLU A 76 1.39 -13.93 -2.47
CA GLU A 76 2.58 -14.76 -2.70
C GLU A 76 3.87 -13.99 -2.40
N TRP A 77 3.94 -12.73 -2.80
CA TRP A 77 5.06 -11.84 -2.51
C TRP A 77 5.21 -11.61 -0.98
N LEU A 78 4.12 -11.32 -0.27
CA LEU A 78 4.12 -11.18 1.18
C LEU A 78 4.55 -12.48 1.87
N ASN A 79 4.04 -13.63 1.44
CA ASN A 79 4.45 -14.94 1.99
C ASN A 79 5.95 -15.21 1.81
N ARG A 80 6.55 -14.71 0.73
CA ARG A 80 7.98 -14.87 0.44
C ARG A 80 8.86 -13.97 1.28
N TYR A 81 8.51 -12.69 1.42
CA TYR A 81 9.39 -11.66 1.98
C TYR A 81 8.97 -11.13 3.35
N ALA A 82 7.71 -11.27 3.72
CA ALA A 82 7.13 -10.81 4.97
C ALA A 82 6.05 -11.78 5.49
N PRO A 83 6.38 -13.07 5.70
CA PRO A 83 5.39 -14.10 6.02
C PRO A 83 4.58 -13.81 7.28
N ALA A 84 5.17 -13.11 8.26
CA ALA A 84 4.46 -12.67 9.48
C ALA A 84 3.35 -11.66 9.18
N LEU A 85 3.40 -10.99 8.05
CA LEU A 85 2.42 -9.96 7.64
C LEU A 85 1.41 -10.47 6.59
N ALA A 86 1.62 -11.64 6.00
CA ALA A 86 0.86 -12.10 4.84
C ALA A 86 -0.62 -12.41 5.11
N HIS A 87 -1.00 -12.59 6.38
CA HIS A 87 -2.38 -12.89 6.80
C HIS A 87 -3.25 -11.65 7.04
N TRP A 88 -2.66 -10.45 7.08
CA TRP A 88 -3.39 -9.22 7.35
C TRP A 88 -4.27 -8.79 6.17
N PRO A 89 -5.36 -8.04 6.41
CA PRO A 89 -6.21 -7.51 5.35
C PRO A 89 -5.46 -6.61 4.37
N ILE A 90 -5.84 -6.65 3.11
CA ILE A 90 -5.35 -5.75 2.06
C ILE A 90 -6.55 -5.08 1.39
N LEU A 91 -6.54 -3.76 1.36
CA LEU A 91 -7.50 -2.97 0.60
C LEU A 91 -6.93 -2.74 -0.80
N PHE A 92 -7.53 -3.37 -1.78
CA PHE A 92 -7.16 -3.23 -3.18
C PHE A 92 -8.07 -2.24 -3.89
N ARG A 93 -7.54 -1.56 -4.88
CA ARG A 93 -8.32 -0.81 -5.86
C ARG A 93 -9.15 -1.79 -6.69
N LYS A 94 -10.41 -1.44 -6.98
CA LYS A 94 -11.23 -2.24 -7.90
C LYS A 94 -10.62 -2.25 -9.30
N ASP A 95 -10.75 -3.37 -9.98
CA ASP A 95 -10.40 -3.45 -11.41
C ASP A 95 -11.27 -2.45 -12.19
N GLY A 96 -10.64 -1.68 -13.09
CA GLY A 96 -11.29 -0.62 -13.85
C GLY A 96 -11.41 0.74 -13.15
N ASP A 97 -11.01 0.85 -11.88
CA ASP A 97 -10.88 2.17 -11.22
C ASP A 97 -9.51 2.78 -11.55
N ASP A 98 -9.48 3.68 -12.54
CA ASP A 98 -8.26 4.34 -13.00
C ASP A 98 -8.06 5.75 -12.41
N ARG A 99 -8.83 6.11 -11.38
CA ARG A 99 -8.69 7.40 -10.71
C ARG A 99 -7.35 7.47 -9.96
N HIS A 100 -6.86 8.69 -9.77
CA HIS A 100 -5.62 8.90 -9.01
C HIS A 100 -5.74 8.38 -7.56
N ASP A 101 -4.63 7.91 -6.98
CA ASP A 101 -4.58 7.36 -5.62
C ASP A 101 -5.12 8.31 -4.56
N VAL A 102 -4.94 9.64 -4.73
CA VAL A 102 -5.46 10.65 -3.79
C VAL A 102 -6.99 10.68 -3.69
N ILE A 103 -7.68 10.04 -4.63
CA ILE A 103 -9.13 9.84 -4.63
C ILE A 103 -9.47 8.43 -4.17
N ALA A 104 -8.88 7.42 -4.80
CA ALA A 104 -9.25 6.02 -4.59
C ALA A 104 -8.87 5.51 -3.19
N LYS A 105 -7.64 5.77 -2.71
CA LYS A 105 -7.19 5.27 -1.40
C LYS A 105 -7.99 5.85 -0.21
N PRO A 106 -8.30 7.17 -0.15
CA PRO A 106 -9.16 7.70 0.91
C PRO A 106 -10.55 7.06 0.94
N GLU A 107 -11.18 6.84 -0.20
CA GLU A 107 -12.49 6.17 -0.27
C GLU A 107 -12.41 4.73 0.23
N MET A 108 -11.38 3.97 -0.14
CA MET A 108 -11.16 2.60 0.35
C MET A 108 -10.98 2.58 1.88
N LEU A 109 -10.19 3.51 2.43
CA LEU A 109 -9.99 3.61 3.88
C LEU A 109 -11.27 4.03 4.60
N GLU A 110 -12.02 5.00 4.06
CA GLU A 110 -13.29 5.45 4.65
C GLU A 110 -14.32 4.32 4.72
N ALA A 111 -14.44 3.53 3.66
CA ALA A 111 -15.30 2.36 3.64
C ALA A 111 -14.88 1.32 4.70
N TYR A 112 -13.57 1.09 4.84
CA TYR A 112 -13.03 0.21 5.88
C TYR A 112 -13.32 0.73 7.28
N VAL A 113 -13.06 2.01 7.55
CA VAL A 113 -13.34 2.68 8.83
C VAL A 113 -14.82 2.57 9.19
N HIS A 114 -15.71 2.85 8.23
CA HIS A 114 -17.16 2.74 8.45
C HIS A 114 -17.58 1.32 8.80
N ALA A 115 -17.07 0.32 8.10
CA ALA A 115 -17.37 -1.09 8.35
C ALA A 115 -16.82 -1.59 9.71
N HIS A 116 -15.82 -0.90 10.28
CA HIS A 116 -15.16 -1.25 11.53
C HIS A 116 -15.46 -0.22 12.65
N HIS A 117 -16.74 0.08 12.86
CA HIS A 117 -17.24 0.92 13.95
C HIS A 117 -16.69 2.36 14.00
N ASN A 118 -16.32 2.92 12.86
CA ASN A 118 -15.72 4.25 12.72
C ASN A 118 -14.39 4.43 13.49
N ILE A 119 -13.67 3.35 13.75
CA ILE A 119 -12.35 3.40 14.35
C ILE A 119 -11.33 3.78 13.28
N LYS A 120 -10.66 4.92 13.47
CA LYS A 120 -9.61 5.41 12.57
C LYS A 120 -8.27 4.72 12.86
N PRO A 121 -7.39 4.56 11.85
CA PRO A 121 -6.03 4.07 12.08
C PRO A 121 -5.22 5.01 12.98
N SER A 122 -4.29 4.43 13.76
CA SER A 122 -3.40 5.21 14.62
C SER A 122 -2.35 5.97 13.82
N VAL A 123 -1.85 5.38 12.73
CA VAL A 123 -0.83 5.95 11.85
C VAL A 123 -0.91 5.31 10.46
N ILE A 124 -0.43 6.01 9.46
CA ILE A 124 -0.31 5.54 8.07
C ILE A 124 1.17 5.56 7.66
N PHE A 125 1.66 4.48 7.05
CA PHE A 125 2.94 4.41 6.37
C PHE A 125 2.70 4.56 4.87
N GLU A 126 3.23 5.61 4.26
CA GLU A 126 3.04 5.97 2.86
C GLU A 126 4.26 6.72 2.33
N ASP A 127 4.78 6.34 1.17
CA ASP A 127 5.96 6.98 0.58
C ASP A 127 5.62 8.10 -0.42
N ARG A 128 4.51 7.98 -1.15
CA ARG A 128 4.16 8.90 -2.23
C ARG A 128 3.81 10.29 -1.70
N ASN A 129 4.55 11.32 -2.12
CA ASN A 129 4.38 12.69 -1.61
C ASN A 129 2.93 13.20 -1.68
N SER A 130 2.26 13.02 -2.83
CA SER A 130 0.87 13.44 -3.02
C SER A 130 -0.10 12.74 -2.05
N MET A 131 0.13 11.47 -1.76
CA MET A 131 -0.68 10.71 -0.80
C MET A 131 -0.38 11.11 0.65
N VAL A 132 0.90 11.33 1.00
CA VAL A 132 1.30 11.82 2.32
C VAL A 132 0.61 13.16 2.63
N GLU A 133 0.62 14.10 1.67
CA GLU A 133 -0.08 15.38 1.79
C GLU A 133 -1.58 15.15 1.98
N LYS A 134 -2.18 14.31 1.15
CA LYS A 134 -3.61 14.00 1.22
C LYS A 134 -4.02 13.39 2.56
N TRP A 135 -3.27 12.40 3.06
CA TRP A 135 -3.54 11.81 4.36
C TRP A 135 -3.43 12.81 5.51
N ARG A 136 -2.43 13.69 5.47
CA ARG A 136 -2.25 14.75 6.47
C ARG A 136 -3.36 15.79 6.42
N GLU A 137 -3.82 16.19 5.23
CA GLU A 137 -5.01 17.06 5.05
C GLU A 137 -6.27 16.45 5.68
N LEU A 138 -6.44 15.13 5.61
CA LEU A 138 -7.54 14.39 6.22
C LEU A 138 -7.37 14.18 7.75
N GLY A 139 -6.27 14.69 8.32
CA GLY A 139 -6.01 14.66 9.75
C GLY A 139 -5.33 13.40 10.26
N TYR A 140 -4.74 12.56 9.38
CA TYR A 140 -3.99 11.39 9.78
C TYR A 140 -2.53 11.71 10.11
N THR A 141 -1.97 10.99 11.07
CA THR A 141 -0.51 10.95 11.31
C THR A 141 0.13 10.03 10.28
N VAL A 142 1.14 10.53 9.56
CA VAL A 142 1.79 9.79 8.46
C VAL A 142 3.29 9.70 8.70
N PHE A 143 3.81 8.48 8.64
CA PHE A 143 5.24 8.19 8.55
C PHE A 143 5.60 7.93 7.10
N GLN A 144 6.49 8.75 6.57
CA GLN A 144 6.97 8.64 5.19
C GLN A 144 8.36 7.99 5.20
N PRO A 145 8.47 6.71 4.79
CA PRO A 145 9.73 5.97 4.89
C PRO A 145 10.73 6.35 3.79
N ALA A 146 10.26 6.91 2.68
CA ALA A 146 11.09 7.33 1.56
C ALA A 146 10.44 8.52 0.85
N ASN A 147 11.24 9.25 0.08
CA ASN A 147 10.74 10.31 -0.80
C ASN A 147 10.06 9.67 -2.02
N GLY A 148 8.83 10.03 -2.30
CA GLY A 148 8.01 9.48 -3.38
C GLY A 148 7.44 10.58 -4.28
N ASP A 149 8.31 11.26 -5.01
CA ASP A 149 7.92 12.32 -5.95
C ASP A 149 7.57 11.73 -7.33
N PHE A 150 6.37 11.16 -7.44
CA PHE A 150 5.86 10.54 -8.68
C PHE A 150 4.33 10.50 -8.73
#